data_0f8d3b6e3cb58a7e24d8273519d68b27
#
_entry.id   0f8d3b6e3cb58a7e24d8273519d68b27
#
_cell.length_a   1.000
_cell.length_b   1.000
_cell.length_c   1.000
_cell.angle_alpha   90.00
_cell.angle_beta   90.00
_cell.angle_gamma   90.00
#
_symmetry.space_group_name_H-M   'P 1'
#
loop_
_entity.id
_entity.type
_entity.pdbx_description
1 polymer ?
#
loop_
_entity_poly.entity_id
_entity_poly.type
_entity_poly.pdbx_seq_one_letter_code
_entity_poly.pdbx_strand_id
1 'polypeptide(L)'
;MRRGSLAEERPELLAQWARSNPISPSEVSCGSHKKVLWVCEKGHTWEATVKNRALKVSGCPYCEHRAVLNGYNDLLTVFPDIAKTWSPKNLKTPSEVSSKSNAEVLWICENGHEWKARIADRTDGHGCPYCAGQRVWKGFNDLATTHPDLIPEWSERNKDLDPEAITYKNRSNVWWHCSKCGNEYQAVIYAKANGRLCPFCIATEIQRLRHERLKMKRIAKDFEYLLPLLTVIYYAGKFGLKVVPDSDNPVGIPVTARIPSLNLIIDVCDSNREIQIKEIVCRLNNIRYVCIPSKLPDNEVISRIRAIFTECHVYFDSLLSEDLEKIRESYSQWRMK
;
A
#
# COMPACT_ATOMS: atom_id res chain seq x y z
N MET A 1 10.08 64.96 -16.86
CA MET A 1 9.94 63.93 -17.89
C MET A 1 8.48 63.51 -18.01
N ARG A 2 7.85 63.64 -19.19
CA ARG A 2 6.51 63.10 -19.43
C ARG A 2 6.62 61.56 -19.33
N ARG A 3 5.85 60.93 -18.43
CA ARG A 3 5.73 59.49 -18.41
C ARG A 3 5.07 59.05 -19.73
N GLY A 4 5.66 58.06 -20.39
CA GLY A 4 5.11 57.49 -21.62
C GLY A 4 3.72 56.90 -21.44
N SER A 5 3.01 56.71 -22.53
CA SER A 5 1.72 56.01 -22.54
C SER A 5 1.90 54.49 -22.29
N LEU A 6 0.82 53.80 -21.92
CA LEU A 6 0.82 52.34 -21.82
C LEU A 6 1.21 51.70 -23.14
N ALA A 7 0.76 52.28 -24.27
CA ALA A 7 1.06 51.75 -25.59
C ALA A 7 2.56 51.82 -25.94
N GLU A 8 3.27 52.82 -25.42
CA GLU A 8 4.72 52.98 -25.64
C GLU A 8 5.55 52.13 -24.66
N GLU A 9 5.18 52.07 -23.38
CA GLU A 9 5.96 51.41 -22.34
C GLU A 9 5.71 49.89 -22.24
N ARG A 10 4.49 49.44 -22.61
CA ARG A 10 4.07 48.01 -22.48
C ARG A 10 3.25 47.55 -23.69
N PRO A 11 3.85 47.54 -24.90
CA PRO A 11 3.14 47.19 -26.13
C PRO A 11 2.56 45.76 -26.11
N GLU A 12 3.15 44.84 -25.37
CA GLU A 12 2.64 43.48 -25.22
C GLU A 12 1.26 43.40 -24.55
N LEU A 13 0.87 44.43 -23.79
CA LEU A 13 -0.44 44.45 -23.15
C LEU A 13 -1.55 44.95 -24.08
N LEU A 14 -1.22 45.48 -25.26
CA LEU A 14 -2.21 45.99 -26.23
C LEU A 14 -3.14 44.89 -26.73
N ALA A 15 -2.59 43.67 -26.92
CA ALA A 15 -3.40 42.51 -27.31
C ALA A 15 -4.45 42.12 -26.27
N GLN A 16 -4.25 42.55 -25.01
CA GLN A 16 -5.14 42.27 -23.90
C GLN A 16 -6.06 43.43 -23.54
N TRP A 17 -5.98 44.53 -24.27
CA TRP A 17 -6.85 45.67 -24.09
C TRP A 17 -8.21 45.44 -24.76
N ALA A 18 -9.30 45.43 -23.99
CA ALA A 18 -10.61 45.19 -24.59
C ALA A 18 -11.01 46.34 -25.53
N ARG A 19 -11.47 46.00 -26.72
CA ARG A 19 -11.92 46.97 -27.73
C ARG A 19 -13.09 47.85 -27.26
N SER A 20 -13.85 47.39 -26.27
CA SER A 20 -14.99 48.09 -25.64
C SER A 20 -14.58 49.16 -24.65
N ASN A 21 -13.31 49.33 -24.35
CA ASN A 21 -12.86 50.38 -23.45
C ASN A 21 -13.10 51.75 -24.11
N PRO A 22 -13.63 52.73 -23.34
CA PRO A 22 -13.96 54.07 -23.86
C PRO A 22 -12.72 54.98 -24.10
N ILE A 23 -11.54 54.49 -23.65
CA ILE A 23 -10.26 55.22 -23.73
C ILE A 23 -9.24 54.38 -24.48
N SER A 24 -8.29 55.04 -25.15
CA SER A 24 -7.19 54.36 -25.84
C SER A 24 -6.01 54.04 -24.90
N PRO A 25 -5.25 52.97 -25.13
CA PRO A 25 -4.01 52.70 -24.39
C PRO A 25 -2.95 53.78 -24.51
N SER A 26 -3.00 54.58 -25.58
CA SER A 26 -2.12 55.73 -25.80
C SER A 26 -2.47 56.97 -24.93
N GLU A 27 -3.69 56.99 -24.32
CA GLU A 27 -4.18 58.07 -23.50
C GLU A 27 -3.98 57.81 -21.98
N VAL A 28 -3.39 56.69 -21.61
CA VAL A 28 -3.16 56.30 -20.22
C VAL A 28 -1.70 55.97 -19.96
N SER A 29 -1.17 56.33 -18.81
CA SER A 29 0.18 55.90 -18.37
C SER A 29 0.13 54.58 -17.64
N CYS A 30 1.24 53.85 -17.57
CA CYS A 30 1.38 52.61 -16.83
C CYS A 30 1.04 52.71 -15.34
N GLY A 31 1.17 53.92 -14.74
CA GLY A 31 0.80 54.21 -13.35
C GLY A 31 -0.67 54.57 -13.13
N SER A 32 -1.50 54.58 -14.18
CA SER A 32 -2.89 55.02 -14.10
C SER A 32 -3.74 54.14 -13.17
N HIS A 33 -4.54 54.78 -12.31
CA HIS A 33 -5.53 54.12 -11.45
C HIS A 33 -6.89 53.92 -12.15
N LYS A 34 -7.00 54.31 -13.42
CA LYS A 34 -8.23 54.06 -14.18
C LYS A 34 -8.45 52.55 -14.30
N LYS A 35 -9.68 52.10 -14.04
CA LYS A 35 -10.13 50.75 -14.29
C LYS A 35 -10.56 50.62 -15.75
N VAL A 36 -10.10 49.58 -16.38
CA VAL A 36 -10.40 49.23 -17.79
C VAL A 36 -10.66 47.74 -17.90
N LEU A 37 -11.31 47.37 -18.98
CA LEU A 37 -11.53 45.93 -19.32
C LEU A 37 -10.31 45.36 -20.00
N TRP A 38 -9.87 44.22 -19.52
CA TRP A 38 -8.81 43.40 -20.09
C TRP A 38 -9.37 42.11 -20.66
N VAL A 39 -8.73 41.56 -21.68
CA VAL A 39 -9.07 40.27 -22.29
C VAL A 39 -7.84 39.41 -22.33
N CYS A 40 -7.88 38.16 -21.83
CA CYS A 40 -6.76 37.23 -21.97
C CYS A 40 -6.88 36.44 -23.28
N GLU A 41 -5.83 35.65 -23.59
CA GLU A 41 -5.77 34.78 -24.79
C GLU A 41 -6.91 33.74 -24.84
N LYS A 42 -7.45 33.35 -23.67
CA LYS A 42 -8.61 32.46 -23.57
C LYS A 42 -9.96 33.16 -23.66
N GLY A 43 -9.97 34.46 -23.94
CA GLY A 43 -11.19 35.26 -24.10
C GLY A 43 -11.86 35.71 -22.80
N HIS A 44 -11.27 35.44 -21.63
CA HIS A 44 -11.85 35.95 -20.37
C HIS A 44 -11.69 37.47 -20.27
N THR A 45 -12.77 38.14 -19.90
CA THR A 45 -12.81 39.58 -19.66
C THR A 45 -12.86 39.89 -18.18
N TRP A 46 -12.06 40.86 -17.73
CA TRP A 46 -12.10 41.34 -16.33
C TRP A 46 -11.74 42.79 -16.23
N GLU A 47 -12.19 43.44 -15.16
CA GLU A 47 -11.87 44.82 -14.86
C GLU A 47 -10.66 44.90 -13.92
N ALA A 48 -9.64 45.67 -14.28
CA ALA A 48 -8.50 45.96 -13.43
C ALA A 48 -7.94 47.35 -13.73
N THR A 49 -7.25 47.95 -12.74
CA THR A 49 -6.54 49.22 -12.97
C THR A 49 -5.35 48.96 -13.89
N VAL A 50 -5.05 49.94 -14.75
CA VAL A 50 -3.89 49.91 -15.64
C VAL A 50 -2.62 49.67 -14.82
N LYS A 51 -2.44 50.36 -13.68
CA LYS A 51 -1.31 50.19 -12.78
C LYS A 51 -1.11 48.74 -12.30
N ASN A 52 -2.17 48.06 -11.90
CA ASN A 52 -2.05 46.68 -11.42
C ASN A 52 -1.64 45.73 -12.53
N ARG A 53 -2.15 45.93 -13.74
CA ARG A 53 -1.80 45.09 -14.88
C ARG A 53 -0.41 45.38 -15.42
N ALA A 54 -0.04 46.68 -15.53
CA ALA A 54 1.22 47.10 -16.13
C ALA A 54 2.43 46.99 -15.19
N LEU A 55 2.27 47.37 -13.91
CA LEU A 55 3.39 47.42 -12.95
C LEU A 55 3.47 46.24 -12.00
N LYS A 56 2.32 45.65 -11.59
CA LYS A 56 2.30 44.47 -10.71
C LYS A 56 2.26 43.15 -11.48
N VAL A 57 2.23 43.20 -12.80
CA VAL A 57 2.19 42.00 -13.68
C VAL A 57 1.08 41.01 -13.30
N SER A 58 -0.05 41.48 -12.77
CA SER A 58 -1.17 40.61 -12.42
C SER A 58 -1.87 40.10 -13.67
N GLY A 59 -1.91 38.81 -13.88
CA GLY A 59 -2.58 38.17 -15.02
C GLY A 59 -4.09 38.10 -14.88
N CYS A 60 -4.72 37.32 -15.75
CA CYS A 60 -6.15 37.06 -15.71
C CYS A 60 -6.55 36.39 -14.38
N PRO A 61 -7.46 36.92 -13.59
CA PRO A 61 -7.83 36.39 -12.29
C PRO A 61 -8.50 35.00 -12.41
N TYR A 62 -9.12 34.71 -13.51
CA TYR A 62 -9.77 33.43 -13.76
C TYR A 62 -8.75 32.33 -14.15
N CYS A 63 -7.81 32.66 -15.03
CA CYS A 63 -6.74 31.75 -15.39
C CYS A 63 -5.81 31.41 -14.21
N GLU A 64 -5.60 32.37 -13.31
CA GLU A 64 -4.79 32.22 -12.10
C GLU A 64 -5.58 31.69 -10.88
N HIS A 65 -6.83 31.33 -11.07
CA HIS A 65 -7.74 30.86 -10.01
C HIS A 65 -7.92 31.81 -8.81
N ARG A 66 -7.64 33.12 -8.98
CA ARG A 66 -7.86 34.16 -7.97
C ARG A 66 -9.32 34.63 -7.89
N ALA A 67 -10.08 34.42 -8.97
CA ALA A 67 -11.52 34.66 -9.05
C ALA A 67 -12.21 33.47 -9.71
N VAL A 68 -13.48 33.27 -9.38
CA VAL A 68 -14.32 32.22 -9.97
C VAL A 68 -14.98 32.73 -11.24
N LEU A 69 -14.97 31.92 -12.27
CA LEU A 69 -15.74 32.07 -13.49
C LEU A 69 -16.55 30.78 -13.68
N ASN A 70 -17.87 30.89 -13.49
CA ASN A 70 -18.79 29.78 -13.65
C ASN A 70 -18.71 29.21 -15.10
N GLY A 71 -18.65 27.89 -15.23
CA GLY A 71 -18.47 27.23 -16.51
C GLY A 71 -17.00 27.13 -17.00
N TYR A 72 -16.02 27.60 -16.19
CA TYR A 72 -14.61 27.57 -16.57
C TYR A 72 -13.69 26.98 -15.48
N ASN A 73 -13.60 27.63 -14.31
CA ASN A 73 -12.65 27.25 -13.27
C ASN A 73 -13.34 26.93 -11.93
N ASP A 74 -14.65 26.93 -11.92
CA ASP A 74 -15.44 26.53 -10.77
C ASP A 74 -15.33 25.00 -10.52
N LEU A 75 -15.60 24.60 -9.28
CA LEU A 75 -15.47 23.22 -8.85
C LEU A 75 -16.44 22.28 -9.60
N LEU A 76 -17.69 22.74 -9.84
CA LEU A 76 -18.70 21.92 -10.49
C LEU A 76 -18.31 21.55 -11.92
N THR A 77 -17.75 22.52 -12.66
CA THR A 77 -17.33 22.35 -14.04
C THR A 77 -16.08 21.51 -14.19
N VAL A 78 -15.07 21.76 -13.33
CA VAL A 78 -13.75 21.12 -13.48
C VAL A 78 -13.71 19.73 -12.84
N PHE A 79 -14.43 19.51 -11.72
CA PHE A 79 -14.45 18.27 -10.96
C PHE A 79 -15.90 17.90 -10.55
N PRO A 80 -16.75 17.52 -11.50
CA PRO A 80 -18.17 17.22 -11.23
C PRO A 80 -18.37 16.09 -10.22
N ASP A 81 -17.51 15.05 -10.22
CA ASP A 81 -17.62 13.94 -9.27
C ASP A 81 -17.23 14.35 -7.86
N ILE A 82 -16.26 15.24 -7.69
CA ILE A 82 -15.93 15.81 -6.38
C ILE A 82 -17.07 16.71 -5.90
N ALA A 83 -17.66 17.48 -6.81
CA ALA A 83 -18.78 18.36 -6.50
C ALA A 83 -20.02 17.60 -5.96
N LYS A 84 -20.25 16.36 -6.36
CA LYS A 84 -21.30 15.48 -5.79
C LYS A 84 -21.14 15.24 -4.28
N THR A 85 -19.90 15.32 -3.78
CA THR A 85 -19.60 15.14 -2.35
C THR A 85 -19.66 16.44 -1.54
N TRP A 86 -20.16 17.53 -2.13
CA TRP A 86 -20.34 18.82 -1.48
C TRP A 86 -21.48 18.77 -0.46
N SER A 87 -21.20 19.11 0.79
CA SER A 87 -22.27 19.13 1.81
C SER A 87 -23.27 20.26 1.56
N PRO A 88 -24.59 19.97 1.63
CA PRO A 88 -25.63 21.00 1.49
C PRO A 88 -25.61 22.04 2.64
N LYS A 89 -24.84 21.81 3.70
CA LYS A 89 -24.65 22.75 4.81
C LYS A 89 -23.69 23.89 4.49
N ASN A 90 -23.00 23.84 3.35
CA ASN A 90 -22.13 24.93 2.92
C ASN A 90 -22.96 26.12 2.44
N LEU A 91 -22.50 27.36 2.74
CA LEU A 91 -23.17 28.59 2.32
C LEU A 91 -23.08 28.81 0.81
N LYS A 92 -22.01 28.35 0.16
CA LYS A 92 -21.79 28.48 -1.29
C LYS A 92 -22.04 27.16 -1.99
N THR A 93 -22.37 27.25 -3.26
CA THR A 93 -22.47 26.08 -4.15
C THR A 93 -21.13 25.77 -4.82
N PRO A 94 -20.91 24.54 -5.37
CA PRO A 94 -19.70 24.20 -6.09
C PRO A 94 -19.40 25.08 -7.31
N SER A 95 -20.42 25.69 -7.92
CA SER A 95 -20.27 26.62 -9.05
C SER A 95 -19.79 28.04 -8.64
N GLU A 96 -19.84 28.36 -7.34
CA GLU A 96 -19.42 29.67 -6.80
C GLU A 96 -18.01 29.65 -6.20
N VAL A 97 -17.29 28.53 -6.30
CA VAL A 97 -15.96 28.35 -5.73
C VAL A 97 -14.97 27.83 -6.79
N SER A 98 -13.75 28.38 -6.75
CA SER A 98 -12.68 27.89 -7.63
C SER A 98 -12.21 26.50 -7.22
N SER A 99 -11.96 25.64 -8.19
CA SER A 99 -11.43 24.29 -7.99
C SER A 99 -10.05 24.28 -7.30
N LYS A 100 -9.30 25.37 -7.31
CA LYS A 100 -8.00 25.53 -6.63
C LYS A 100 -8.08 26.38 -5.36
N SER A 101 -9.28 26.59 -4.82
CA SER A 101 -9.48 27.40 -3.63
C SER A 101 -8.92 26.73 -2.37
N ASN A 102 -8.24 27.51 -1.52
CA ASN A 102 -7.82 27.08 -0.19
C ASN A 102 -8.91 27.19 0.88
N ALA A 103 -10.12 27.57 0.50
CA ALA A 103 -11.24 27.63 1.43
C ALA A 103 -11.57 26.25 2.00
N GLU A 104 -11.75 26.17 3.32
CA GLU A 104 -12.26 24.96 3.98
C GLU A 104 -13.78 24.92 3.87
N VAL A 105 -14.29 23.78 3.46
CA VAL A 105 -15.72 23.51 3.32
C VAL A 105 -16.06 22.13 3.87
N LEU A 106 -17.37 21.89 4.07
CA LEU A 106 -17.89 20.59 4.47
C LEU A 106 -18.07 19.70 3.25
N TRP A 107 -17.64 18.47 3.39
CA TRP A 107 -17.80 17.39 2.41
C TRP A 107 -18.62 16.25 3.02
N ILE A 108 -19.33 15.50 2.19
CA ILE A 108 -20.06 14.30 2.60
C ILE A 108 -19.74 13.18 1.61
N CYS A 109 -19.33 12.00 2.08
CA CYS A 109 -19.09 10.86 1.21
C CYS A 109 -20.34 9.98 1.09
N GLU A 110 -20.29 8.98 0.22
CA GLU A 110 -21.38 8.01 -0.01
C GLU A 110 -21.78 7.24 1.25
N ASN A 111 -20.84 7.04 2.19
CA ASN A 111 -21.12 6.43 3.49
C ASN A 111 -21.69 7.42 4.53
N GLY A 112 -22.00 8.65 4.15
CA GLY A 112 -22.58 9.64 5.03
C GLY A 112 -21.60 10.35 5.97
N HIS A 113 -20.30 10.11 5.87
CA HIS A 113 -19.33 10.80 6.72
C HIS A 113 -19.18 12.26 6.29
N GLU A 114 -19.32 13.17 7.26
CA GLU A 114 -19.07 14.59 7.06
C GLU A 114 -17.70 14.99 7.60
N TRP A 115 -16.94 15.80 6.85
CA TRP A 115 -15.66 16.35 7.29
C TRP A 115 -15.35 17.69 6.64
N LYS A 116 -14.47 18.44 7.27
CA LYS A 116 -13.91 19.68 6.71
C LYS A 116 -12.61 19.39 5.99
N ALA A 117 -12.47 19.95 4.79
CA ALA A 117 -11.21 19.94 4.05
C ALA A 117 -11.19 21.11 3.06
N ARG A 118 -9.99 21.54 2.66
CA ARG A 118 -9.82 22.54 1.62
C ARG A 118 -10.26 22.00 0.27
N ILE A 119 -10.80 22.88 -0.57
CA ILE A 119 -11.19 22.49 -1.92
C ILE A 119 -9.99 21.98 -2.71
N ALA A 120 -8.86 22.68 -2.63
CA ALA A 120 -7.62 22.25 -3.29
C ALA A 120 -7.18 20.83 -2.89
N ASP A 121 -7.22 20.49 -1.59
CA ASP A 121 -6.86 19.14 -1.12
C ASP A 121 -7.75 18.06 -1.73
N ARG A 122 -9.05 18.35 -1.87
CA ARG A 122 -10.00 17.42 -2.49
C ARG A 122 -9.72 17.24 -3.99
N THR A 123 -9.41 18.32 -4.70
CA THR A 123 -9.06 18.23 -6.13
C THR A 123 -7.69 17.61 -6.39
N ASP A 124 -6.80 17.62 -5.40
CA ASP A 124 -5.51 16.92 -5.43
C ASP A 124 -5.63 15.42 -5.03
N GLY A 125 -6.85 14.92 -4.84
CA GLY A 125 -7.14 13.48 -4.67
C GLY A 125 -7.33 13.02 -3.23
N HIS A 126 -7.30 13.90 -2.23
CA HIS A 126 -7.54 13.51 -0.83
C HIS A 126 -9.02 13.17 -0.60
N GLY A 127 -9.31 11.91 -0.27
CA GLY A 127 -10.65 11.38 -0.03
C GLY A 127 -11.20 11.65 1.38
N CYS A 128 -12.26 10.92 1.74
CA CYS A 128 -12.81 10.91 3.08
C CYS A 128 -11.81 10.30 4.07
N PRO A 129 -11.39 11.01 5.14
CA PRO A 129 -10.41 10.52 6.10
C PRO A 129 -10.90 9.33 6.92
N TYR A 130 -12.21 9.19 7.08
CA TYR A 130 -12.83 8.05 7.77
C TYR A 130 -12.82 6.80 6.89
N CYS A 131 -13.23 6.89 5.63
CA CYS A 131 -13.16 5.77 4.67
C CYS A 131 -11.71 5.33 4.43
N ALA A 132 -10.76 6.28 4.43
CA ALA A 132 -9.33 5.99 4.31
C ALA A 132 -8.72 5.39 5.60
N GLY A 133 -9.45 5.38 6.71
CA GLY A 133 -8.97 4.90 8.02
C GLY A 133 -7.94 5.81 8.68
N GLN A 134 -7.86 7.07 8.26
CA GLN A 134 -6.98 8.10 8.86
C GLN A 134 -7.57 8.71 10.13
N ARG A 135 -8.90 8.77 10.20
CA ARG A 135 -9.66 9.21 11.37
C ARG A 135 -10.66 8.15 11.78
N VAL A 136 -10.91 8.06 13.07
CA VAL A 136 -11.88 7.11 13.62
C VAL A 136 -13.29 7.64 13.46
N TRP A 137 -14.18 6.73 13.07
CA TRP A 137 -15.63 6.90 13.16
C TRP A 137 -16.19 5.69 13.85
N LYS A 138 -16.63 5.89 15.12
CA LYS A 138 -17.19 4.83 15.97
C LYS A 138 -18.38 4.16 15.28
N GLY A 139 -18.38 2.83 15.29
CA GLY A 139 -19.39 2.01 14.61
C GLY A 139 -19.17 1.84 13.10
N PHE A 140 -18.03 2.32 12.56
CA PHE A 140 -17.73 2.15 11.15
C PHE A 140 -16.31 1.60 10.90
N ASN A 141 -15.27 2.30 11.36
CA ASN A 141 -13.89 1.94 11.08
C ASN A 141 -13.01 1.82 12.32
N ASP A 142 -13.63 1.88 13.51
CA ASP A 142 -12.95 1.60 14.77
C ASP A 142 -12.57 0.11 14.88
N LEU A 143 -11.61 -0.19 15.75
CA LEU A 143 -11.08 -1.55 15.92
C LEU A 143 -12.15 -2.52 16.41
N ALA A 144 -13.00 -2.09 17.34
CA ALA A 144 -14.04 -2.94 17.91
C ALA A 144 -15.09 -3.35 16.87
N THR A 145 -15.43 -2.44 15.94
CA THR A 145 -16.38 -2.71 14.86
C THR A 145 -15.78 -3.55 13.74
N THR A 146 -14.53 -3.25 13.33
CA THR A 146 -13.90 -3.91 12.17
C THR A 146 -13.27 -5.27 12.53
N HIS A 147 -12.86 -5.46 13.78
CA HIS A 147 -12.18 -6.66 14.27
C HIS A 147 -12.73 -7.07 15.65
N PRO A 148 -14.01 -7.42 15.75
CA PRO A 148 -14.64 -7.78 17.02
C PRO A 148 -14.02 -9.02 17.69
N ASP A 149 -13.41 -9.89 16.89
CA ASP A 149 -12.67 -11.07 17.33
C ASP A 149 -11.41 -10.74 18.14
N LEU A 150 -10.84 -9.54 17.97
CA LEU A 150 -9.67 -9.08 18.72
C LEU A 150 -10.01 -8.48 20.09
N ILE A 151 -11.25 -8.08 20.33
CA ILE A 151 -11.64 -7.40 21.56
C ILE A 151 -11.49 -8.29 22.80
N PRO A 152 -11.82 -9.59 22.78
CA PRO A 152 -11.54 -10.49 23.91
C PRO A 152 -10.04 -10.65 24.23
N GLU A 153 -9.16 -10.35 23.27
CA GLU A 153 -7.71 -10.37 23.46
C GLU A 153 -7.12 -9.01 23.84
N TRP A 154 -7.95 -7.95 23.92
CA TRP A 154 -7.51 -6.62 24.34
C TRP A 154 -7.19 -6.62 25.84
N SER A 155 -5.95 -6.35 26.22
CA SER A 155 -5.55 -6.38 27.63
C SER A 155 -6.05 -5.14 28.38
N GLU A 156 -6.48 -5.34 29.63
CA GLU A 156 -6.85 -4.27 30.56
C GLU A 156 -5.68 -3.31 30.88
N ARG A 157 -4.44 -3.67 30.54
CA ARG A 157 -3.28 -2.79 30.65
C ARG A 157 -3.33 -1.58 29.74
N ASN A 158 -4.16 -1.60 28.70
CA ASN A 158 -4.33 -0.50 27.75
C ASN A 158 -5.34 0.54 28.27
N LYS A 159 -5.25 0.94 29.52
CA LYS A 159 -6.23 1.80 30.22
C LYS A 159 -6.55 3.11 29.52
N ASP A 160 -5.57 3.67 28.76
CA ASP A 160 -5.67 4.97 28.09
C ASP A 160 -6.10 4.85 26.61
N LEU A 161 -6.35 3.64 26.13
CA LEU A 161 -6.69 3.37 24.72
C LEU A 161 -8.00 2.58 24.63
N ASP A 162 -9.00 3.23 24.06
CA ASP A 162 -10.29 2.60 23.78
C ASP A 162 -10.30 1.99 22.35
N PRO A 163 -10.58 0.69 22.17
CA PRO A 163 -10.72 0.08 20.84
C PRO A 163 -11.77 0.75 19.94
N GLU A 164 -12.77 1.41 20.51
CA GLU A 164 -13.77 2.18 19.77
C GLU A 164 -13.27 3.57 19.32
N ALA A 165 -12.12 4.02 19.87
CA ALA A 165 -11.51 5.32 19.55
C ALA A 165 -10.27 5.21 18.64
N ILE A 166 -9.96 4.01 18.15
CA ILE A 166 -8.80 3.75 17.29
C ILE A 166 -9.18 2.90 16.07
N THR A 167 -8.47 3.05 14.95
CA THR A 167 -8.65 2.20 13.77
C THR A 167 -7.69 1.00 13.80
N TYR A 168 -8.03 -0.09 13.09
CA TYR A 168 -7.13 -1.25 12.92
C TYR A 168 -5.79 -0.89 12.22
N LYS A 169 -5.73 0.25 11.53
CA LYS A 169 -4.49 0.77 10.88
C LYS A 169 -3.54 1.46 11.86
N ASN A 170 -3.95 1.59 13.13
CA ASN A 170 -3.13 2.22 14.15
C ASN A 170 -1.82 1.43 14.36
N ARG A 171 -0.70 2.16 14.45
CA ARG A 171 0.64 1.58 14.61
C ARG A 171 1.15 1.58 16.05
N SER A 172 0.31 1.93 17.01
CA SER A 172 0.65 1.85 18.43
C SER A 172 0.91 0.41 18.85
N ASN A 173 1.92 0.23 19.67
CA ASN A 173 2.24 -1.05 20.30
C ASN A 173 1.42 -1.14 21.60
N VAL A 174 0.59 -2.14 21.72
CA VAL A 174 -0.34 -2.32 22.84
C VAL A 174 -0.25 -3.73 23.42
N TRP A 175 -0.82 -3.92 24.61
CA TRP A 175 -0.87 -5.20 25.28
C TRP A 175 -2.04 -6.05 24.77
N TRP A 176 -1.76 -7.31 24.53
CA TRP A 176 -2.75 -8.33 24.13
C TRP A 176 -2.73 -9.49 25.12
N HIS A 177 -3.91 -9.98 25.48
CA HIS A 177 -4.08 -11.21 26.22
C HIS A 177 -4.38 -12.35 25.26
N CYS A 178 -3.56 -13.38 25.22
CA CYS A 178 -3.79 -14.48 24.30
C CYS A 178 -4.90 -15.40 24.80
N SER A 179 -5.97 -15.53 24.07
CA SER A 179 -7.11 -16.41 24.38
C SER A 179 -6.75 -17.90 24.43
N LYS A 180 -5.63 -18.31 23.76
CA LYS A 180 -5.18 -19.72 23.70
C LYS A 180 -4.26 -20.14 24.84
N CYS A 181 -3.29 -19.29 25.22
CA CYS A 181 -2.27 -19.65 26.21
C CYS A 181 -2.30 -18.79 27.48
N GLY A 182 -3.17 -17.80 27.56
CA GLY A 182 -3.32 -16.91 28.71
C GLY A 182 -2.19 -15.89 28.90
N ASN A 183 -1.13 -15.92 28.06
CA ASN A 183 -0.03 -15.00 28.21
C ASN A 183 -0.35 -13.60 27.65
N GLU A 184 0.17 -12.58 28.32
CA GLU A 184 0.15 -11.22 27.82
C GLU A 184 1.41 -10.90 27.03
N TYR A 185 1.25 -10.17 25.94
CA TYR A 185 2.37 -9.76 25.07
C TYR A 185 2.07 -8.43 24.39
N GLN A 186 3.10 -7.78 23.92
CA GLN A 186 2.95 -6.56 23.14
C GLN A 186 3.00 -6.84 21.65
N ALA A 187 2.09 -6.20 20.92
CA ALA A 187 2.11 -6.18 19.46
C ALA A 187 1.45 -4.90 18.93
N VAL A 188 1.89 -4.48 17.74
CA VAL A 188 1.29 -3.37 17.02
C VAL A 188 -0.12 -3.74 16.58
N ILE A 189 -1.10 -2.85 16.77
CA ILE A 189 -2.51 -3.07 16.43
C ILE A 189 -2.66 -3.51 14.98
N TYR A 190 -2.06 -2.78 14.04
CA TYR A 190 -2.07 -3.12 12.62
C TYR A 190 -1.55 -4.54 12.34
N ALA A 191 -0.47 -4.94 12.99
CA ALA A 191 0.09 -6.28 12.80
C ALA A 191 -0.83 -7.37 13.33
N LYS A 192 -1.44 -7.14 14.50
CA LYS A 192 -2.42 -8.07 15.11
C LYS A 192 -3.66 -8.21 14.25
N ALA A 193 -4.22 -7.10 13.77
CA ALA A 193 -5.37 -7.09 12.85
C ALA A 193 -5.08 -7.82 11.52
N ASN A 194 -3.82 -7.84 11.08
CA ASN A 194 -3.37 -8.59 9.90
C ASN A 194 -2.88 -10.02 10.24
N GLY A 195 -3.34 -10.61 11.34
CA GLY A 195 -3.13 -12.02 11.66
C GLY A 195 -1.85 -12.33 12.42
N ARG A 196 -1.17 -11.34 13.04
CA ARG A 196 0.00 -11.63 13.88
C ARG A 196 -0.41 -12.50 15.07
N LEU A 197 0.22 -13.67 15.18
CA LEU A 197 -0.03 -14.64 16.23
C LEU A 197 0.71 -14.30 17.53
N CYS A 198 0.25 -14.89 18.63
CA CYS A 198 0.91 -14.79 19.91
C CYS A 198 2.32 -15.44 19.86
N PRO A 199 3.38 -14.73 20.28
CA PRO A 199 4.76 -15.24 20.22
C PRO A 199 4.96 -16.47 21.11
N PHE A 200 4.27 -16.57 22.24
CA PHE A 200 4.33 -17.74 23.12
C PHE A 200 3.71 -18.97 22.46
N CYS A 201 2.54 -18.82 21.82
CA CYS A 201 1.92 -19.91 21.07
C CYS A 201 2.79 -20.37 19.89
N ILE A 202 3.43 -19.44 19.18
CA ILE A 202 4.36 -19.75 18.10
C ILE A 202 5.55 -20.54 18.66
N ALA A 203 6.16 -20.09 19.76
CA ALA A 203 7.30 -20.77 20.36
C ALA A 203 6.95 -22.20 20.82
N THR A 204 5.79 -22.38 21.46
CA THR A 204 5.30 -23.71 21.87
C THR A 204 5.09 -24.63 20.67
N GLU A 205 4.49 -24.11 19.60
CA GLU A 205 4.23 -24.88 18.39
C GLU A 205 5.54 -25.26 17.67
N ILE A 206 6.51 -24.35 17.62
CA ILE A 206 7.84 -24.65 17.09
C ILE A 206 8.49 -25.79 17.88
N GLN A 207 8.41 -25.78 19.21
CA GLN A 207 8.94 -26.85 20.05
C GLN A 207 8.23 -28.19 19.78
N ARG A 208 6.89 -28.16 19.66
CA ARG A 208 6.11 -29.35 19.32
C ARG A 208 6.54 -29.94 17.96
N LEU A 209 6.66 -29.10 16.92
CA LEU A 209 7.09 -29.52 15.59
C LEU A 209 8.50 -30.10 15.59
N ARG A 210 9.44 -29.49 16.35
CA ARG A 210 10.79 -30.03 16.51
C ARG A 210 10.78 -31.42 17.13
N HIS A 211 9.96 -31.62 18.17
CA HIS A 211 9.85 -32.90 18.83
C HIS A 211 9.25 -34.01 17.92
N GLU A 212 8.18 -33.65 17.20
CA GLU A 212 7.55 -34.57 16.23
C GLU A 212 8.52 -34.95 15.12
N ARG A 213 9.28 -34.01 14.59
CA ARG A 213 10.27 -34.29 13.55
C ARG A 213 11.42 -35.21 14.05
N LEU A 214 11.84 -35.04 15.29
CA LEU A 214 12.80 -35.95 15.89
C LEU A 214 12.27 -37.39 15.96
N LYS A 215 10.95 -37.54 16.22
CA LYS A 215 10.28 -38.86 16.12
C LYS A 215 10.22 -39.34 14.68
N MET A 216 9.90 -38.49 13.72
CA MET A 216 9.83 -38.81 12.28
C MET A 216 11.19 -39.21 11.72
N LYS A 217 12.31 -38.57 12.11
CA LYS A 217 13.67 -38.96 11.71
C LYS A 217 14.02 -40.43 12.15
N ARG A 218 13.39 -40.91 13.21
CA ARG A 218 13.55 -42.34 13.63
C ARG A 218 12.72 -43.31 12.79
N ILE A 219 11.64 -42.83 12.15
CA ILE A 219 10.70 -43.61 11.35
C ILE A 219 11.03 -43.58 9.86
N ALA A 220 11.62 -42.45 9.37
CA ALA A 220 11.90 -42.23 7.95
C ALA A 220 13.10 -43.04 7.45
N LYS A 221 12.89 -44.37 7.33
CA LYS A 221 13.77 -45.26 6.56
C LYS A 221 13.31 -45.46 5.11
N ASP A 222 12.14 -44.95 4.75
CA ASP A 222 11.51 -45.21 3.47
C ASP A 222 11.76 -44.08 2.46
N PHE A 223 11.97 -44.48 1.20
CA PHE A 223 12.28 -43.60 0.07
C PHE A 223 11.25 -42.48 -0.13
N GLU A 224 9.97 -42.75 0.08
CA GLU A 224 8.87 -41.81 -0.12
C GLU A 224 9.04 -40.51 0.70
N TYR A 225 9.56 -40.58 1.92
CA TYR A 225 9.81 -39.42 2.76
C TYR A 225 11.13 -38.72 2.44
N LEU A 226 12.07 -39.40 1.82
CA LEU A 226 13.38 -38.84 1.46
C LEU A 226 13.41 -38.31 0.04
N LEU A 227 12.51 -38.75 -0.83
CA LEU A 227 12.49 -38.34 -2.24
C LEU A 227 12.46 -36.81 -2.45
N PRO A 228 11.62 -36.02 -1.76
CA PRO A 228 11.66 -34.57 -1.91
C PRO A 228 13.02 -33.98 -1.54
N LEU A 229 13.62 -34.41 -0.43
CA LEU A 229 14.93 -33.91 0.00
C LEU A 229 16.04 -34.32 -1.01
N LEU A 230 16.05 -35.53 -1.46
CA LEU A 230 17.03 -36.01 -2.45
C LEU A 230 16.88 -35.30 -3.78
N THR A 231 15.64 -35.01 -4.19
CA THR A 231 15.33 -34.22 -5.39
C THR A 231 15.89 -32.81 -5.27
N VAL A 232 15.67 -32.15 -4.12
CA VAL A 232 16.23 -30.80 -3.87
C VAL A 232 17.76 -30.85 -3.87
N ILE A 233 18.38 -31.83 -3.23
CA ILE A 233 19.84 -31.97 -3.20
C ILE A 233 20.39 -32.23 -4.60
N TYR A 234 19.76 -33.12 -5.39
CA TYR A 234 20.13 -33.39 -6.77
C TYR A 234 20.12 -32.15 -7.64
N TYR A 235 19.01 -31.42 -7.65
CA TYR A 235 18.92 -30.20 -8.47
C TYR A 235 19.82 -29.07 -7.96
N ALA A 236 19.89 -28.87 -6.66
CA ALA A 236 20.81 -27.88 -6.10
C ALA A 236 22.27 -28.20 -6.47
N GLY A 237 22.67 -29.46 -6.35
CA GLY A 237 24.02 -29.89 -6.74
C GLY A 237 24.33 -29.71 -8.23
N LYS A 238 23.36 -29.98 -9.12
CA LYS A 238 23.48 -29.78 -10.57
C LYS A 238 23.80 -28.31 -10.94
N PHE A 239 23.36 -27.36 -10.12
CA PHE A 239 23.58 -25.91 -10.33
C PHE A 239 24.57 -25.30 -9.34
N GLY A 240 25.31 -26.10 -8.60
CA GLY A 240 26.30 -25.61 -7.63
C GLY A 240 25.69 -24.86 -6.42
N LEU A 241 24.41 -25.08 -6.15
CA LEU A 241 23.70 -24.46 -5.03
C LEU A 241 23.90 -25.28 -3.76
N LYS A 242 24.15 -24.61 -2.63
CA LYS A 242 24.31 -25.28 -1.33
C LYS A 242 22.95 -25.53 -0.68
N VAL A 243 22.68 -26.77 -0.30
CA VAL A 243 21.56 -27.13 0.58
C VAL A 243 22.06 -27.17 2.02
N VAL A 244 21.38 -26.45 2.90
CA VAL A 244 21.72 -26.37 4.32
C VAL A 244 20.79 -27.29 5.10
N PRO A 245 21.34 -28.15 5.99
CA PRO A 245 20.53 -29.00 6.85
C PRO A 245 19.74 -28.20 7.88
N ASP A 246 18.74 -28.85 8.46
CA ASP A 246 17.83 -28.29 9.44
C ASP A 246 18.51 -27.65 10.67
N SER A 247 19.67 -28.18 11.09
CA SER A 247 20.44 -27.69 12.24
C SER A 247 20.90 -26.24 12.11
N ASP A 248 21.12 -25.76 10.88
CA ASP A 248 21.66 -24.43 10.58
C ASP A 248 20.56 -23.47 10.09
N ASN A 249 19.31 -23.79 10.38
CA ASN A 249 18.17 -23.01 9.94
C ASN A 249 17.90 -21.80 10.87
N PRO A 250 18.09 -20.55 10.41
CA PRO A 250 17.93 -19.36 11.24
C PRO A 250 16.47 -19.07 11.65
N VAL A 251 15.49 -19.68 10.97
CA VAL A 251 14.07 -19.52 11.34
C VAL A 251 13.68 -20.33 12.58
N GLY A 252 14.56 -21.25 13.03
CA GLY A 252 14.35 -22.01 14.26
C GLY A 252 13.21 -23.04 14.22
N ILE A 253 12.59 -23.28 13.07
CA ILE A 253 11.55 -24.29 12.84
C ILE A 253 12.09 -25.44 11.97
N PRO A 254 11.65 -26.68 12.20
CA PRO A 254 12.06 -27.81 11.37
C PRO A 254 11.59 -27.66 9.92
N VAL A 255 12.50 -27.80 8.97
CA VAL A 255 12.21 -27.76 7.53
C VAL A 255 12.98 -28.84 6.79
N THR A 256 12.51 -29.27 5.61
CA THR A 256 13.14 -30.36 4.86
C THR A 256 14.45 -29.92 4.22
N ALA A 257 14.45 -28.77 3.53
CA ALA A 257 15.64 -28.25 2.86
C ALA A 257 15.62 -26.71 2.80
N ARG A 258 16.78 -26.10 2.97
CA ARG A 258 16.98 -24.67 2.75
C ARG A 258 18.07 -24.43 1.72
N ILE A 259 17.83 -23.49 0.81
CA ILE A 259 18.79 -23.04 -0.21
C ILE A 259 19.05 -21.54 0.04
N PRO A 260 20.11 -21.18 0.78
CA PRO A 260 20.35 -19.79 1.21
C PRO A 260 20.51 -18.82 0.05
N SER A 261 21.21 -19.23 -1.02
CA SER A 261 21.46 -18.40 -2.21
C SER A 261 20.19 -18.01 -2.97
N LEU A 262 19.10 -18.77 -2.82
CA LEU A 262 17.78 -18.47 -3.39
C LEU A 262 16.80 -17.90 -2.35
N ASN A 263 17.25 -17.74 -1.11
CA ASN A 263 16.43 -17.37 0.03
C ASN A 263 15.14 -18.23 0.14
N LEU A 264 15.29 -19.54 -0.10
CA LEU A 264 14.21 -20.50 -0.30
C LEU A 264 14.25 -21.61 0.73
N ILE A 265 13.09 -21.95 1.28
CA ILE A 265 12.84 -23.17 2.04
C ILE A 265 11.83 -24.03 1.27
N ILE A 266 12.19 -25.29 1.07
CA ILE A 266 11.29 -26.32 0.55
C ILE A 266 11.04 -27.32 1.68
N ASP A 267 9.79 -27.55 1.99
CA ASP A 267 9.40 -28.42 3.09
C ASP A 267 8.40 -29.50 2.65
N VAL A 268 8.33 -30.58 3.40
CA VAL A 268 7.36 -31.66 3.21
C VAL A 268 6.44 -31.69 4.42
N CYS A 269 5.18 -31.40 4.21
CA CYS A 269 4.23 -31.26 5.29
C CYS A 269 2.79 -31.44 4.80
N ASP A 270 1.96 -32.16 5.57
CA ASP A 270 0.56 -32.43 5.26
C ASP A 270 -0.43 -31.66 6.16
N SER A 271 0.07 -31.04 7.22
CA SER A 271 -0.75 -30.32 8.16
C SER A 271 -0.94 -28.85 7.74
N ASN A 272 -2.15 -28.46 7.39
CA ASN A 272 -2.47 -27.06 7.04
C ASN A 272 -2.05 -26.07 8.15
N ARG A 273 -2.19 -26.46 9.41
CA ARG A 273 -1.79 -25.61 10.55
C ARG A 273 -0.27 -25.44 10.62
N GLU A 274 0.47 -26.54 10.37
CA GLU A 274 1.94 -26.50 10.34
C GLU A 274 2.45 -25.64 9.19
N ILE A 275 1.85 -25.78 8.00
CA ILE A 275 2.17 -24.98 6.82
C ILE A 275 1.97 -23.49 7.11
N GLN A 276 0.82 -23.10 7.67
CA GLN A 276 0.54 -21.70 8.01
C GLN A 276 1.56 -21.09 8.98
N ILE A 277 1.94 -21.84 10.03
CA ILE A 277 2.92 -21.36 11.01
C ILE A 277 4.29 -21.17 10.36
N LYS A 278 4.74 -22.15 9.58
CA LYS A 278 6.03 -22.10 8.89
C LYS A 278 6.06 -20.98 7.86
N GLU A 279 4.97 -20.77 7.12
CA GLU A 279 4.84 -19.70 6.14
C GLU A 279 4.94 -18.32 6.81
N ILE A 280 4.26 -18.11 7.93
CA ILE A 280 4.33 -16.85 8.70
C ILE A 280 5.75 -16.60 9.20
N VAL A 281 6.39 -17.62 9.80
CA VAL A 281 7.74 -17.46 10.35
C VAL A 281 8.76 -17.20 9.24
N CYS A 282 8.65 -17.87 8.10
CA CYS A 282 9.52 -17.64 6.95
C CYS A 282 9.31 -16.25 6.36
N ARG A 283 8.07 -15.78 6.22
CA ARG A 283 7.73 -14.43 5.75
C ARG A 283 8.30 -13.34 6.66
N LEU A 284 8.24 -13.53 7.97
CA LEU A 284 8.82 -12.58 8.94
C LEU A 284 10.35 -12.48 8.83
N ASN A 285 11.01 -13.53 8.33
CA ASN A 285 12.46 -13.56 8.09
C ASN A 285 12.81 -13.28 6.61
N ASN A 286 11.84 -12.82 5.81
CA ASN A 286 12.00 -12.56 4.38
C ASN A 286 12.51 -13.77 3.59
N ILE A 287 12.06 -14.97 3.95
CA ILE A 287 12.41 -16.23 3.29
C ILE A 287 11.18 -16.76 2.55
N ARG A 288 11.35 -17.17 1.29
CA ARG A 288 10.30 -17.84 0.53
C ARG A 288 10.12 -19.27 1.08
N TYR A 289 8.89 -19.62 1.42
CA TYR A 289 8.51 -20.95 1.89
C TYR A 289 7.62 -21.65 0.89
N VAL A 290 7.94 -22.89 0.55
CA VAL A 290 7.13 -23.75 -0.32
C VAL A 290 6.95 -25.10 0.34
N CYS A 291 5.71 -25.55 0.46
CA CYS A 291 5.38 -26.86 0.99
C CYS A 291 4.99 -27.83 -0.14
N ILE A 292 5.49 -29.05 -0.04
CA ILE A 292 5.16 -30.19 -0.90
C ILE A 292 4.43 -31.21 -0.04
N PRO A 293 3.22 -31.70 -0.41
CA PRO A 293 2.54 -32.78 0.28
C PRO A 293 3.37 -34.07 0.29
N SER A 294 3.34 -34.82 1.40
CA SER A 294 4.17 -36.03 1.58
C SER A 294 3.75 -37.21 0.67
N LYS A 295 2.48 -37.25 0.28
CA LYS A 295 1.86 -38.35 -0.45
C LYS A 295 1.63 -38.04 -1.93
N LEU A 296 2.63 -37.50 -2.60
CA LEU A 296 2.58 -37.29 -4.04
C LEU A 296 3.28 -38.41 -4.79
N PRO A 297 2.83 -38.78 -6.00
CA PRO A 297 3.59 -39.63 -6.91
C PRO A 297 4.99 -39.07 -7.20
N ASP A 298 5.97 -39.94 -7.34
CA ASP A 298 7.39 -39.57 -7.54
C ASP A 298 7.60 -38.52 -8.64
N ASN A 299 6.97 -38.75 -9.79
CA ASN A 299 7.04 -37.84 -10.94
C ASN A 299 6.43 -36.46 -10.64
N GLU A 300 5.41 -36.42 -9.80
CA GLU A 300 4.77 -35.15 -9.41
C GLU A 300 5.64 -34.39 -8.40
N VAL A 301 6.27 -35.07 -7.43
CA VAL A 301 7.26 -34.47 -6.52
C VAL A 301 8.38 -33.83 -7.31
N ILE A 302 8.98 -34.53 -8.26
CA ILE A 302 10.08 -34.03 -9.07
C ILE A 302 9.62 -32.82 -9.93
N SER A 303 8.45 -32.97 -10.58
CA SER A 303 7.88 -31.90 -11.40
C SER A 303 7.65 -30.61 -10.61
N ARG A 304 7.11 -30.71 -9.40
CA ARG A 304 6.88 -29.53 -8.52
C ARG A 304 8.19 -28.90 -8.07
N ILE A 305 9.17 -29.69 -7.68
CA ILE A 305 10.47 -29.17 -7.27
C ILE A 305 11.16 -28.49 -8.46
N ARG A 306 11.10 -29.06 -9.68
CA ARG A 306 11.59 -28.40 -10.89
C ARG A 306 10.90 -27.07 -11.14
N ALA A 307 9.57 -27.02 -11.02
CA ALA A 307 8.83 -25.76 -11.19
C ALA A 307 9.30 -24.68 -10.20
N ILE A 308 9.51 -25.04 -8.93
CA ILE A 308 10.04 -24.13 -7.91
C ILE A 308 11.41 -23.55 -8.30
N PHE A 309 12.30 -24.40 -8.78
CA PHE A 309 13.63 -23.96 -9.23
C PHE A 309 13.54 -23.09 -10.49
N THR A 310 12.65 -23.44 -11.43
CA THR A 310 12.41 -22.62 -12.64
C THR A 310 11.88 -21.22 -12.29
N GLU A 311 11.02 -21.10 -11.31
CA GLU A 311 10.55 -19.79 -10.78
C GLU A 311 11.68 -19.00 -10.11
N CYS A 312 12.76 -19.68 -9.69
CA CYS A 312 13.99 -19.07 -9.20
C CYS A 312 15.03 -18.85 -10.33
N HIS A 313 14.60 -18.83 -11.60
CA HIS A 313 15.45 -18.68 -12.79
C HIS A 313 16.49 -19.78 -13.00
N VAL A 314 16.23 -20.98 -12.50
CA VAL A 314 17.05 -22.17 -12.72
C VAL A 314 16.35 -23.08 -13.73
N TYR A 315 16.94 -23.23 -14.92
CA TYR A 315 16.33 -23.95 -16.05
C TYR A 315 16.96 -25.32 -16.26
N PHE A 316 16.17 -26.28 -16.73
CA PHE A 316 16.54 -27.69 -16.89
C PHE A 316 16.48 -28.12 -18.36
N ASP A 317 17.47 -28.86 -18.77
CA ASP A 317 17.60 -29.47 -20.10
C ASP A 317 17.37 -30.99 -20.11
N SER A 318 17.26 -31.62 -18.91
CA SER A 318 17.06 -33.09 -18.76
C SER A 318 15.56 -33.46 -18.81
N LEU A 319 15.28 -34.72 -19.20
CA LEU A 319 13.95 -35.30 -19.09
C LEU A 319 13.62 -35.66 -17.62
N LEU A 320 12.35 -35.59 -17.25
CA LEU A 320 11.90 -35.90 -15.89
C LEU A 320 12.17 -37.35 -15.46
N SER A 321 12.03 -38.27 -16.40
CA SER A 321 12.30 -39.73 -16.18
C SER A 321 13.78 -40.02 -15.89
N GLU A 322 14.68 -39.35 -16.59
CA GLU A 322 16.12 -39.45 -16.37
C GLU A 322 16.55 -38.93 -15.00
N ASP A 323 15.94 -37.81 -14.58
CA ASP A 323 16.21 -37.24 -13.26
C ASP A 323 15.72 -38.17 -12.15
N LEU A 324 14.55 -38.83 -12.32
CA LEU A 324 14.00 -39.78 -11.35
C LEU A 324 14.93 -41.00 -11.19
N GLU A 325 15.46 -41.56 -12.28
CA GLU A 325 16.39 -42.67 -12.22
C GLU A 325 17.65 -42.31 -11.44
N LYS A 326 18.27 -41.17 -11.76
CA LYS A 326 19.49 -40.70 -11.07
C LYS A 326 19.27 -40.44 -9.58
N ILE A 327 18.09 -39.92 -9.22
CA ILE A 327 17.72 -39.67 -7.82
C ILE A 327 17.55 -41.03 -7.09
N ARG A 328 16.93 -42.04 -7.71
CA ARG A 328 16.79 -43.39 -7.15
C ARG A 328 18.13 -44.09 -6.99
N GLU A 329 19.03 -43.94 -7.95
CA GLU A 329 20.40 -44.47 -7.85
C GLU A 329 21.16 -43.84 -6.68
N SER A 330 21.07 -42.52 -6.53
CA SER A 330 21.66 -41.78 -5.40
C SER A 330 21.11 -42.25 -4.05
N TYR A 331 19.82 -42.55 -3.96
CA TYR A 331 19.19 -43.07 -2.77
C TYR A 331 19.72 -44.50 -2.43
N SER A 332 19.84 -45.35 -3.43
CA SER A 332 20.36 -46.70 -3.25
C SER A 332 21.80 -46.71 -2.74
N GLN A 333 22.64 -45.83 -3.26
CA GLN A 333 24.02 -45.62 -2.78
C GLN A 333 24.08 -45.08 -1.34
N TRP A 334 23.15 -44.16 -0.97
CA TRP A 334 23.09 -43.62 0.38
C TRP A 334 22.64 -44.67 1.40
N ARG A 335 21.74 -45.58 1.03
CA ARG A 335 21.23 -46.65 1.91
C ARG A 335 22.25 -47.73 2.20
N MET A 336 23.26 -47.92 1.33
CA MET A 336 24.32 -48.90 1.49
C MET A 336 25.50 -48.43 2.33
N LYS A 337 25.55 -47.14 2.68
CA LYS A 337 26.52 -46.51 3.62
C LYS A 337 25.90 -46.38 4.99
#